data_5154e0884484223487dcab83c599a25d
#
_entry.id   5154e0884484223487dcab83c599a25d
#
_cell.length_a   1.000
_cell.length_b   1.000
_cell.length_c   1.000
_cell.angle_alpha   90.00
_cell.angle_beta   90.00
_cell.angle_gamma   90.00
#
_symmetry.space_group_name_H-M   'P 1'
#
loop_
_entity.id
_entity.type
_entity.pdbx_description
1 polymer ?
#
loop_
_entity_poly.entity_id
_entity_poly.type
_entity_poly.pdbx_seq_one_letter_code
_entity_poly.pdbx_strand_id
1 'polypeptide(L)'
;MQDALGGANRIAAINDYEETIRAEAWDSGGGALGEVRKRTRWIRTPNVVRLDQRGARGTYVLYLDGVSGSGWEFLPDLAARDPFRTTGKPLELAGGELQFAKAYLSGFELTTWLADRLPGYRIAATRPDTLRIEHGGEATDFTLDPATSLPVSSAGVSLADPSHPVAAEMRYDGWKVVSGVRFPTHRVNYHSGVKRGEVFTDEVHVNAGLQAASLAARPADGTPDLPTGTHR
;
A
#
# COMPACT_ATOMS: atom_id res chain seq x y z
N MET A 1 -5.20 -12.72 15.43
CA MET A 1 -5.25 -11.96 14.15
C MET A 1 -5.22 -12.89 12.93
N GLN A 2 -4.16 -13.65 12.66
CA GLN A 2 -4.07 -14.47 11.43
C GLN A 2 -5.23 -15.44 11.24
N ASP A 3 -5.67 -16.15 12.28
CA ASP A 3 -6.82 -17.07 12.19
C ASP A 3 -8.10 -16.32 11.79
N ALA A 4 -8.30 -15.14 12.38
CA ALA A 4 -9.44 -14.28 12.03
C ALA A 4 -9.40 -13.79 10.58
N LEU A 5 -8.20 -13.57 10.03
CA LEU A 5 -7.99 -13.17 8.63
C LEU A 5 -8.16 -14.34 7.64
N GLY A 6 -8.31 -15.58 8.11
CA GLY A 6 -8.50 -16.76 7.27
C GLY A 6 -7.43 -17.84 7.46
N GLY A 7 -6.45 -17.58 8.30
CA GLY A 7 -5.40 -18.51 8.71
C GLY A 7 -4.07 -18.28 7.98
N ALA A 8 -3.00 -18.40 8.74
CA ALA A 8 -1.63 -18.15 8.27
C ALA A 8 -1.25 -18.93 6.99
N ASN A 9 -1.73 -20.16 6.84
CA ASN A 9 -1.43 -20.97 5.66
C ASN A 9 -2.09 -20.42 4.38
N ARG A 10 -3.33 -19.92 4.47
CA ARG A 10 -4.02 -19.32 3.32
C ARG A 10 -3.40 -17.99 2.93
N ILE A 11 -3.05 -17.16 3.93
CA ILE A 11 -2.33 -15.91 3.67
C ILE A 11 -0.97 -16.21 3.03
N ALA A 12 -0.25 -17.23 3.52
CA ALA A 12 1.02 -17.67 2.96
C ALA A 12 0.92 -18.29 1.55
N ALA A 13 -0.24 -18.77 1.15
CA ALA A 13 -0.48 -19.31 -0.20
C ALA A 13 -0.75 -18.21 -1.24
N ILE A 14 -0.85 -16.94 -0.86
CA ILE A 14 -0.98 -15.83 -1.79
C ILE A 14 0.39 -15.57 -2.43
N ASN A 15 0.51 -15.86 -3.72
CA ASN A 15 1.73 -15.62 -4.50
C ASN A 15 1.68 -14.29 -5.25
N ASP A 16 0.50 -13.87 -5.65
CA ASP A 16 0.27 -12.54 -6.22
C ASP A 16 -1.04 -11.95 -5.71
N TYR A 17 -1.08 -10.64 -5.73
CA TYR A 17 -2.19 -9.82 -5.22
C TYR A 17 -2.42 -8.63 -6.13
N GLU A 18 -3.68 -8.33 -6.37
CA GLU A 18 -4.12 -7.13 -7.04
C GLU A 18 -5.28 -6.50 -6.28
N GLU A 19 -5.20 -5.18 -6.06
CA GLU A 19 -6.26 -4.39 -5.45
C GLU A 19 -6.55 -3.16 -6.30
N THR A 20 -7.83 -2.90 -6.55
CA THR A 20 -8.31 -1.65 -7.11
C THR A 20 -9.10 -0.90 -6.06
N ILE A 21 -8.77 0.39 -5.88
CA ILE A 21 -9.40 1.25 -4.89
C ILE A 21 -9.84 2.57 -5.48
N ARG A 22 -10.87 3.16 -4.84
CA ARG A 22 -11.15 4.59 -4.85
C ARG A 22 -10.74 5.17 -3.51
N ALA A 23 -10.14 6.34 -3.52
CA ALA A 23 -9.78 7.04 -2.31
C ALA A 23 -10.17 8.51 -2.41
N GLU A 24 -10.61 9.08 -1.31
CA GLU A 24 -10.68 10.52 -1.11
C GLU A 24 -9.45 10.96 -0.32
N ALA A 25 -8.82 12.03 -0.73
CA ALA A 25 -7.62 12.55 -0.10
C ALA A 25 -7.83 13.96 0.47
N TRP A 26 -7.16 14.25 1.59
CA TRP A 26 -7.15 15.55 2.25
C TRP A 26 -5.72 16.04 2.48
N ASP A 27 -5.53 17.36 2.43
CA ASP A 27 -4.26 18.00 2.79
C ASP A 27 -4.04 18.04 4.31
N SER A 28 -2.91 18.59 4.76
CA SER A 28 -2.58 18.71 6.18
C SER A 28 -3.50 19.64 6.96
N GLY A 29 -4.18 20.56 6.29
CA GLY A 29 -5.15 21.45 6.88
C GLY A 29 -6.59 20.91 6.87
N GLY A 30 -6.80 19.70 6.32
CA GLY A 30 -8.13 19.08 6.18
C GLY A 30 -8.90 19.51 4.95
N GLY A 31 -8.28 20.21 4.00
CA GLY A 31 -8.87 20.56 2.70
C GLY A 31 -8.95 19.35 1.77
N ALA A 32 -10.10 19.15 1.10
CA ALA A 32 -10.26 18.05 0.16
C ALA A 32 -9.36 18.22 -1.08
N LEU A 33 -8.63 17.16 -1.44
CA LEU A 33 -7.76 17.10 -2.61
C LEU A 33 -8.40 16.38 -3.80
N GLY A 34 -9.59 15.80 -3.59
CA GLY A 34 -10.36 15.08 -4.59
C GLY A 34 -10.15 13.57 -4.58
N GLU A 35 -10.85 12.92 -5.51
CA GLU A 35 -10.82 11.47 -5.66
C GLU A 35 -9.51 11.00 -6.31
N VAL A 36 -9.02 9.87 -5.83
CA VAL A 36 -7.89 9.12 -6.40
C VAL A 36 -8.38 7.71 -6.71
N ARG A 37 -8.06 7.21 -7.90
CA ARG A 37 -8.18 5.80 -8.27
C ARG A 37 -6.81 5.18 -8.34
N LYS A 38 -6.68 3.99 -7.77
CA LYS A 38 -5.39 3.31 -7.65
C LYS A 38 -5.57 1.81 -7.90
N ARG A 39 -4.61 1.24 -8.61
CA ARG A 39 -4.45 -0.21 -8.76
C ARG A 39 -3.07 -0.58 -8.24
N THR A 40 -3.03 -1.45 -7.24
CA THR A 40 -1.80 -2.01 -6.68
C THR A 40 -1.70 -3.46 -7.10
N ARG A 41 -0.56 -3.86 -7.66
CA ARG A 41 -0.24 -5.24 -8.03
C ARG A 41 1.07 -5.64 -7.38
N TRP A 42 1.08 -6.77 -6.72
CA TRP A 42 2.24 -7.31 -6.01
C TRP A 42 2.44 -8.78 -6.34
N ILE A 43 3.68 -9.20 -6.49
CA ILE A 43 4.09 -10.58 -6.63
C ILE A 43 5.08 -10.87 -5.51
N ARG A 44 4.84 -11.92 -4.73
CA ARG A 44 5.68 -12.29 -3.59
C ARG A 44 7.09 -12.69 -4.01
N THR A 45 7.22 -13.50 -5.06
CA THR A 45 8.49 -13.95 -5.59
C THR A 45 8.49 -13.71 -7.09
N PRO A 46 9.31 -12.76 -7.56
CA PRO A 46 10.51 -12.16 -6.94
C PRO A 46 10.27 -10.89 -6.08
N ASN A 47 9.20 -10.69 -5.39
CA ASN A 47 8.87 -9.52 -4.54
C ASN A 47 8.90 -8.20 -5.34
N VAL A 48 8.00 -8.09 -6.28
CA VAL A 48 7.84 -6.88 -7.10
C VAL A 48 6.48 -6.25 -6.86
N VAL A 49 6.42 -4.92 -6.93
CA VAL A 49 5.17 -4.18 -6.86
C VAL A 49 5.06 -3.19 -8.00
N ARG A 50 3.85 -2.99 -8.49
CA ARG A 50 3.47 -1.89 -9.36
C ARG A 50 2.24 -1.19 -8.81
N LEU A 51 2.30 0.13 -8.82
CA LEU A 51 1.23 1.03 -8.48
C LEU A 51 0.87 1.87 -9.69
N ASP A 52 -0.37 1.86 -10.08
CA ASP A 52 -0.93 2.74 -11.10
C ASP A 52 -1.99 3.62 -10.43
N GLN A 53 -1.89 4.94 -10.58
CA GLN A 53 -2.77 5.91 -9.91
C GLN A 53 -3.20 7.02 -10.85
N ARG A 54 -4.45 7.47 -10.68
CA ARG A 54 -5.01 8.69 -11.28
C ARG A 54 -5.79 9.45 -10.22
N GLY A 55 -5.58 10.74 -10.14
CA GLY A 55 -6.31 11.64 -9.24
C GLY A 55 -6.39 13.05 -9.80
N ALA A 56 -7.00 13.96 -9.04
CA ALA A 56 -7.13 15.36 -9.42
C ALA A 56 -5.78 16.07 -9.63
N ARG A 57 -4.71 15.55 -9.04
CA ARG A 57 -3.33 16.06 -9.20
C ARG A 57 -2.56 15.40 -10.34
N GLY A 58 -3.21 14.54 -11.12
CA GLY A 58 -2.61 13.85 -12.25
C GLY A 58 -2.45 12.36 -12.08
N THR A 59 -1.61 11.79 -12.92
CA THR A 59 -1.32 10.35 -12.97
C THR A 59 0.03 10.05 -12.32
N TYR A 60 0.16 8.83 -11.80
CA TYR A 60 1.38 8.32 -11.18
C TYR A 60 1.50 6.83 -11.45
N VAL A 61 2.67 6.39 -11.87
CA VAL A 61 3.00 4.97 -11.99
C VAL A 61 4.31 4.73 -11.26
N LEU A 62 4.34 3.72 -10.39
CA LEU A 62 5.51 3.30 -9.64
C LEU A 62 5.74 1.81 -9.87
N TYR A 63 6.98 1.42 -10.07
CA TYR A 63 7.44 0.05 -10.04
C TYR A 63 8.62 -0.10 -9.09
N LEU A 64 8.61 -1.16 -8.30
CA LEU A 64 9.71 -1.54 -7.42
C LEU A 64 10.02 -3.02 -7.58
N ASP A 65 11.31 -3.31 -7.66
CA ASP A 65 11.88 -4.64 -7.57
C ASP A 65 12.56 -4.78 -6.20
N GLY A 66 11.96 -5.54 -5.31
CA GLY A 66 12.47 -5.77 -3.96
C GLY A 66 13.71 -6.68 -3.92
N VAL A 67 14.02 -7.43 -5.01
CA VAL A 67 15.21 -8.27 -5.10
C VAL A 67 16.44 -7.44 -5.46
N SER A 68 16.35 -6.68 -6.56
CA SER A 68 17.44 -5.78 -6.97
C SER A 68 17.54 -4.53 -6.11
N GLY A 69 16.46 -4.21 -5.38
CA GLY A 69 16.36 -2.98 -4.61
C GLY A 69 16.32 -1.73 -5.48
N SER A 70 15.86 -1.86 -6.74
CA SER A 70 15.72 -0.78 -7.72
C SER A 70 14.25 -0.54 -8.07
N GLY A 71 13.98 0.56 -8.75
CA GLY A 71 12.65 0.87 -9.21
C GLY A 71 12.62 2.10 -10.10
N TRP A 72 11.47 2.38 -10.66
CA TRP A 72 11.22 3.57 -11.45
C TRP A 72 9.84 4.15 -11.17
N GLU A 73 9.70 5.44 -11.43
CA GLU A 73 8.41 6.12 -11.36
C GLU A 73 8.13 6.91 -12.64
N PHE A 74 6.87 7.15 -12.91
CA PHE A 74 6.40 7.99 -13.99
C PHE A 74 5.38 9.01 -13.45
N LEU A 75 5.68 10.29 -13.67
CA LEU A 75 4.91 11.44 -13.19
C LEU A 75 4.64 12.39 -14.37
N PRO A 76 3.79 12.02 -15.34
CA PRO A 76 3.63 12.78 -16.58
C PRO A 76 3.16 14.23 -16.36
N ASP A 77 2.33 14.45 -15.34
CA ASP A 77 1.74 15.76 -15.08
C ASP A 77 2.68 16.71 -14.31
N LEU A 78 3.70 16.17 -13.63
CA LEU A 78 4.76 17.00 -13.03
C LEU A 78 5.71 17.56 -14.07
N ALA A 79 5.91 16.88 -15.20
CA ALA A 79 6.71 17.39 -16.30
C ALA A 79 6.14 18.71 -16.87
N ALA A 80 4.83 18.89 -16.82
CA ALA A 80 4.18 20.14 -17.22
C ALA A 80 4.34 21.27 -16.19
N ARG A 81 4.66 20.95 -14.93
CA ARG A 81 4.77 21.89 -13.80
C ARG A 81 6.21 22.23 -13.43
N ASP A 82 7.14 21.31 -13.70
CA ASP A 82 8.57 21.47 -13.42
C ASP A 82 9.38 21.18 -14.68
N PRO A 83 9.79 22.24 -15.44
CA PRO A 83 10.56 22.08 -16.67
C PRO A 83 11.93 21.41 -16.45
N PHE A 84 12.42 21.30 -15.22
CA PHE A 84 13.66 20.61 -14.87
C PHE A 84 13.44 19.12 -14.59
N ARG A 85 12.22 18.68 -14.29
CA ARG A 85 11.79 17.27 -14.22
C ARG A 85 11.16 16.76 -15.51
N THR A 86 11.50 17.39 -16.62
CA THR A 86 10.94 17.05 -17.92
C THR A 86 11.24 15.61 -18.27
N THR A 87 10.26 14.89 -18.70
CA THR A 87 10.60 14.12 -19.88
C THR A 87 9.44 13.29 -20.42
N GLY A 88 8.32 13.14 -19.73
CA GLY A 88 7.34 12.14 -20.12
C GLY A 88 7.98 10.75 -20.22
N LYS A 89 9.07 10.52 -19.48
CA LYS A 89 9.81 9.26 -19.43
C LYS A 89 9.87 8.79 -17.98
N PRO A 90 9.83 7.47 -17.73
CA PRO A 90 10.09 6.92 -16.42
C PRO A 90 11.46 7.37 -15.88
N LEU A 91 11.48 7.75 -14.60
CA LEU A 91 12.69 8.12 -13.87
C LEU A 91 13.10 6.95 -12.97
N GLU A 92 14.39 6.65 -12.93
CA GLU A 92 14.92 5.68 -11.97
C GLU A 92 14.84 6.26 -10.56
N LEU A 93 14.33 5.47 -9.63
CA LEU A 93 14.26 5.86 -8.22
C LEU A 93 15.67 5.87 -7.61
N ALA A 94 15.98 6.93 -6.87
CA ALA A 94 17.24 7.09 -6.18
C ALA A 94 17.06 7.80 -4.84
N GLY A 95 18.06 7.70 -3.95
CA GLY A 95 18.09 8.44 -2.69
C GLY A 95 16.84 8.25 -1.84
N GLY A 96 16.27 9.36 -1.38
CA GLY A 96 15.09 9.39 -0.51
C GLY A 96 13.82 8.82 -1.14
N GLU A 97 13.64 9.00 -2.45
CA GLU A 97 12.49 8.49 -3.20
C GLU A 97 12.49 6.95 -3.21
N LEU A 98 13.66 6.35 -3.42
CA LEU A 98 13.81 4.90 -3.35
C LEU A 98 13.59 4.36 -1.93
N GLN A 99 14.07 5.08 -0.90
CA GLN A 99 13.84 4.69 0.50
C GLN A 99 12.37 4.76 0.87
N PHE A 100 11.68 5.83 0.47
CA PHE A 100 10.23 5.96 0.66
C PHE A 100 9.46 4.81 -0.01
N ALA A 101 9.81 4.49 -1.26
CA ALA A 101 9.17 3.42 -2.00
C ALA A 101 9.41 2.03 -1.35
N LYS A 102 10.62 1.79 -0.80
CA LYS A 102 10.93 0.57 -0.04
C LYS A 102 10.14 0.49 1.26
N ALA A 103 10.02 1.61 2.00
CA ALA A 103 9.23 1.69 3.22
C ALA A 103 7.73 1.42 2.92
N TYR A 104 7.22 1.94 1.81
CA TYR A 104 5.85 1.64 1.35
C TYR A 104 5.63 0.13 1.12
N LEU A 105 6.60 -0.57 0.53
CA LEU A 105 6.54 -2.02 0.32
C LEU A 105 6.61 -2.81 1.63
N SER A 106 7.49 -2.40 2.56
CA SER A 106 7.63 -3.10 3.84
C SER A 106 6.40 -2.96 4.73
N GLY A 107 5.66 -1.86 4.60
CA GLY A 107 4.39 -1.63 5.28
C GLY A 107 3.18 -2.29 4.61
N PHE A 108 3.37 -3.05 3.53
CA PHE A 108 2.28 -3.69 2.83
C PHE A 108 1.56 -4.72 3.73
N GLU A 109 0.24 -4.64 3.79
CA GLU A 109 -0.57 -5.39 4.75
C GLU A 109 -0.30 -6.90 4.74
N LEU A 110 -0.15 -7.51 3.56
CA LEU A 110 0.14 -8.94 3.45
C LEU A 110 1.49 -9.34 4.04
N THR A 111 2.50 -8.48 3.98
CA THR A 111 3.80 -8.71 4.61
C THR A 111 3.68 -8.65 6.13
N THR A 112 2.98 -7.67 6.66
CA THR A 112 2.77 -7.54 8.11
C THR A 112 1.92 -8.67 8.67
N TRP A 113 0.93 -9.16 7.91
CA TRP A 113 0.12 -10.31 8.32
C TRP A 113 0.91 -11.64 8.39
N LEU A 114 2.05 -11.73 7.71
CA LEU A 114 2.95 -12.88 7.72
C LEU A 114 4.24 -12.64 8.50
N ALA A 115 4.29 -11.61 9.33
CA ALA A 115 5.48 -11.21 10.06
C ALA A 115 6.13 -12.34 10.89
N ASP A 116 5.32 -13.29 11.40
CA ASP A 116 5.80 -14.47 12.13
C ASP A 116 6.60 -15.46 11.27
N ARG A 117 6.51 -15.37 9.94
CA ARG A 117 7.16 -16.23 8.95
C ARG A 117 8.25 -15.54 8.14
N LEU A 118 8.47 -14.26 8.39
CA LEU A 118 9.42 -13.46 7.64
C LEU A 118 10.64 -13.12 8.49
N PRO A 119 11.85 -13.17 7.95
CA PRO A 119 13.06 -12.82 8.69
C PRO A 119 13.07 -11.32 9.05
N GLY A 120 13.64 -11.00 10.21
CA GLY A 120 13.81 -9.62 10.67
C GLY A 120 12.57 -9.00 11.32
N TYR A 121 11.43 -9.69 11.34
CA TYR A 121 10.25 -9.25 12.07
C TYR A 121 10.27 -9.73 13.52
N ARG A 122 9.76 -8.90 14.43
CA ARG A 122 9.48 -9.26 15.83
C ARG A 122 8.03 -8.96 16.13
N ILE A 123 7.36 -9.86 16.86
CA ILE A 123 5.96 -9.75 17.23
C ILE A 123 5.84 -9.85 18.74
N ALA A 124 5.14 -8.93 19.37
CA ALA A 124 4.84 -8.92 20.78
C ALA A 124 3.38 -8.53 21.04
N ALA A 125 2.73 -9.20 22.00
CA ALA A 125 1.48 -8.69 22.55
C ALA A 125 1.83 -7.61 23.59
N THR A 126 1.43 -6.37 23.33
CA THR A 126 1.69 -5.23 24.23
C THR A 126 0.52 -4.97 25.16
N ARG A 127 -0.69 -5.39 24.76
CA ARG A 127 -1.94 -5.38 25.53
C ARG A 127 -2.79 -6.60 25.12
N PRO A 128 -3.86 -6.93 25.85
CA PRO A 128 -4.72 -8.07 25.49
C PRO A 128 -5.30 -8.02 24.08
N ASP A 129 -5.48 -6.84 23.54
CA ASP A 129 -6.05 -6.55 22.23
C ASP A 129 -5.06 -5.91 21.25
N THR A 130 -3.78 -5.82 21.60
CA THR A 130 -2.79 -5.10 20.77
C THR A 130 -1.57 -5.95 20.48
N LEU A 131 -1.28 -6.13 19.18
CA LEU A 131 -0.07 -6.76 18.66
C LEU A 131 0.87 -5.69 18.12
N ARG A 132 2.10 -5.66 18.62
CA ARG A 132 3.19 -4.88 18.04
C ARG A 132 3.98 -5.74 17.06
N ILE A 133 4.17 -5.22 15.86
CA ILE A 133 5.01 -5.80 14.82
C ILE A 133 6.16 -4.83 14.55
N GLU A 134 7.40 -5.30 14.70
CA GLU A 134 8.61 -4.51 14.49
C GLU A 134 9.42 -5.08 13.33
N HIS A 135 9.92 -4.20 12.45
CA HIS A 135 10.81 -4.54 11.35
C HIS A 135 11.68 -3.33 10.97
N GLY A 136 12.99 -3.54 10.80
CA GLY A 136 13.91 -2.50 10.32
C GLY A 136 13.99 -1.24 11.21
N GLY A 137 13.67 -1.35 12.50
CA GLY A 137 13.62 -0.22 13.44
C GLY A 137 12.27 0.50 13.49
N GLU A 138 11.33 0.11 12.65
CA GLU A 138 9.97 0.62 12.67
C GLU A 138 9.06 -0.30 13.49
N ALA A 139 8.03 0.26 14.11
CA ALA A 139 7.03 -0.47 14.88
C ALA A 139 5.62 -0.07 14.44
N THR A 140 4.76 -1.07 14.28
CA THR A 140 3.33 -0.88 14.03
C THR A 140 2.53 -1.64 15.09
N ASP A 141 1.66 -0.94 15.78
CA ASP A 141 0.70 -1.51 16.75
C ASP A 141 -0.64 -1.78 16.06
N PHE A 142 -1.06 -3.04 16.03
CA PHE A 142 -2.39 -3.45 15.55
C PHE A 142 -3.32 -3.61 16.74
N THR A 143 -4.39 -2.83 16.81
CA THR A 143 -5.49 -3.04 17.76
C THR A 143 -6.50 -3.99 17.14
N LEU A 144 -6.89 -5.02 17.90
CA LEU A 144 -7.81 -6.07 17.46
C LEU A 144 -9.17 -5.90 18.11
N ASP A 145 -10.23 -6.16 17.35
CA ASP A 145 -11.57 -6.31 17.90
C ASP A 145 -11.63 -7.52 18.85
N PRO A 146 -12.06 -7.37 20.10
CA PRO A 146 -12.01 -8.45 21.09
C PRO A 146 -12.97 -9.61 20.76
N ALA A 147 -14.02 -9.39 19.99
CA ALA A 147 -14.98 -10.43 19.61
C ALA A 147 -14.56 -11.21 18.38
N THR A 148 -13.93 -10.56 17.40
CA THR A 148 -13.58 -11.16 16.12
C THR A 148 -12.09 -11.41 15.94
N SER A 149 -11.24 -10.76 16.72
CA SER A 149 -9.78 -10.71 16.56
C SER A 149 -9.30 -10.15 15.21
N LEU A 150 -10.17 -9.45 14.46
CA LEU A 150 -9.80 -8.73 13.27
C LEU A 150 -9.15 -7.38 13.65
N PRO A 151 -8.20 -6.88 12.88
CA PRO A 151 -7.67 -5.53 13.07
C PRO A 151 -8.77 -4.47 12.94
N VAL A 152 -8.87 -3.57 13.90
CA VAL A 152 -9.72 -2.37 13.82
C VAL A 152 -8.90 -1.13 13.55
N SER A 153 -7.62 -1.15 13.94
CA SER A 153 -6.67 -0.11 13.57
C SER A 153 -5.23 -0.62 13.54
N SER A 154 -4.38 0.10 12.83
CA SER A 154 -2.93 0.03 12.98
C SER A 154 -2.38 1.42 13.22
N ALA A 155 -1.39 1.55 14.11
CA ALA A 155 -0.75 2.82 14.46
C ALA A 155 0.77 2.67 14.46
N GLY A 156 1.46 3.69 13.97
CA GLY A 156 2.91 3.73 13.87
C GLY A 156 3.40 5.12 13.53
N VAL A 157 4.59 5.19 12.97
CA VAL A 157 5.17 6.45 12.51
C VAL A 157 5.29 6.39 10.99
N SER A 158 4.73 7.39 10.31
CA SER A 158 4.93 7.55 8.87
C SER A 158 6.30 8.15 8.61
N LEU A 159 7.11 7.48 7.81
CA LEU A 159 8.41 7.95 7.32
C LEU A 159 8.31 8.51 5.90
N ALA A 160 7.13 8.96 5.48
CA ALA A 160 6.94 9.65 4.19
C ALA A 160 7.91 10.82 4.01
N ASP A 161 8.23 11.49 5.12
CA ASP A 161 9.36 12.42 5.25
C ASP A 161 10.18 11.99 6.48
N PRO A 162 11.32 11.31 6.32
CA PRO A 162 12.14 10.86 7.44
C PRO A 162 12.67 11.99 8.33
N SER A 163 12.78 13.21 7.81
CA SER A 163 13.18 14.39 8.59
C SER A 163 12.05 14.93 9.48
N HIS A 164 10.80 14.58 9.16
CA HIS A 164 9.62 14.97 9.91
C HIS A 164 8.70 13.76 10.14
N PRO A 165 9.07 12.83 11.04
CA PRO A 165 8.26 11.66 11.33
C PRO A 165 6.92 12.07 11.92
N VAL A 166 5.83 11.49 11.41
CA VAL A 166 4.45 11.84 11.80
C VAL A 166 3.75 10.61 12.35
N ALA A 167 3.03 10.76 13.45
CA ALA A 167 2.16 9.70 13.94
C ALA A 167 1.10 9.36 12.85
N ALA A 168 1.04 8.10 12.45
CA ALA A 168 0.10 7.61 11.45
C ALA A 168 -0.81 6.55 12.08
N GLU A 169 -2.09 6.60 11.72
CA GLU A 169 -3.09 5.60 12.11
C GLU A 169 -3.91 5.23 10.88
N MET A 170 -4.15 3.93 10.72
CA MET A 170 -5.09 3.39 9.75
C MET A 170 -6.20 2.68 10.51
N ARG A 171 -7.46 2.98 10.20
CA ARG A 171 -8.64 2.27 10.72
C ARG A 171 -9.23 1.40 9.63
N TYR A 172 -9.73 0.24 10.03
CA TYR A 172 -10.23 -0.80 9.12
C TYR A 172 -11.68 -1.15 9.44
N ASP A 173 -12.48 -1.31 8.40
CA ASP A 173 -13.79 -1.97 8.50
C ASP A 173 -14.23 -2.58 7.16
N GLY A 174 -15.47 -3.11 7.12
CA GLY A 174 -16.04 -3.66 5.90
C GLY A 174 -15.29 -4.88 5.34
N TRP A 175 -15.01 -5.87 6.16
CA TRP A 175 -14.23 -7.06 5.78
C TRP A 175 -14.93 -7.94 4.76
N LYS A 176 -14.25 -8.28 3.65
CA LYS A 176 -14.70 -9.18 2.58
C LYS A 176 -13.77 -10.39 2.47
N VAL A 177 -14.35 -11.57 2.24
CA VAL A 177 -13.57 -12.79 2.02
C VAL A 177 -13.27 -12.96 0.53
N VAL A 178 -11.99 -13.09 0.19
CA VAL A 178 -11.50 -13.42 -1.16
C VAL A 178 -10.55 -14.62 -1.02
N SER A 179 -10.87 -15.72 -1.71
CA SER A 179 -10.11 -16.98 -1.65
C SER A 179 -9.81 -17.47 -0.22
N GLY A 180 -10.78 -17.26 0.70
CA GLY A 180 -10.69 -17.67 2.09
C GLY A 180 -9.86 -16.76 3.00
N VAL A 181 -9.37 -15.64 2.51
CA VAL A 181 -8.67 -14.59 3.29
C VAL A 181 -9.56 -13.34 3.36
N ARG A 182 -9.60 -12.69 4.53
CA ARG A 182 -10.34 -11.44 4.74
C ARG A 182 -9.48 -10.24 4.42
N PHE A 183 -10.01 -9.36 3.58
CA PHE A 183 -9.42 -8.06 3.23
C PHE A 183 -10.36 -6.94 3.66
N PRO A 184 -9.84 -5.81 4.19
CA PRO A 184 -10.67 -4.67 4.53
C PRO A 184 -11.17 -4.00 3.24
N THR A 185 -12.46 -3.65 3.21
CA THR A 185 -13.05 -2.93 2.07
C THR A 185 -13.14 -1.43 2.29
N HIS A 186 -12.95 -1.00 3.54
CA HIS A 186 -12.91 0.40 3.92
C HIS A 186 -11.76 0.66 4.89
N ARG A 187 -11.00 1.73 4.62
CA ARG A 187 -9.85 2.16 5.43
C ARG A 187 -9.85 3.67 5.56
N VAL A 188 -9.54 4.19 6.74
CA VAL A 188 -9.38 5.63 6.97
C VAL A 188 -8.00 5.91 7.52
N ASN A 189 -7.23 6.75 6.85
CA ASN A 189 -5.87 7.12 7.22
C ASN A 189 -5.84 8.47 7.92
N TYR A 190 -5.11 8.54 9.04
CA TYR A 190 -4.89 9.74 9.83
C TYR A 190 -3.39 10.00 9.99
N HIS A 191 -2.99 11.27 9.91
CA HIS A 191 -1.66 11.71 10.32
C HIS A 191 -1.80 12.73 11.45
N SER A 192 -1.18 12.45 12.60
CA SER A 192 -1.30 13.29 13.81
C SER A 192 -2.74 13.63 14.17
N GLY A 193 -3.65 12.65 14.02
CA GLY A 193 -5.08 12.80 14.29
C GLY A 193 -5.90 13.50 13.19
N VAL A 194 -5.25 14.02 12.14
CA VAL A 194 -5.94 14.65 10.99
C VAL A 194 -6.20 13.61 9.93
N LYS A 195 -7.45 13.48 9.45
CA LYS A 195 -7.83 12.59 8.35
C LYS A 195 -7.08 13.00 7.07
N ARG A 196 -6.41 12.05 6.44
CA ARG A 196 -5.60 12.26 5.23
C ARG A 196 -6.12 11.47 4.04
N GLY A 197 -6.80 10.38 4.28
CA GLY A 197 -7.36 9.54 3.23
C GLY A 197 -8.51 8.70 3.73
N GLU A 198 -9.45 8.43 2.85
CA GLU A 198 -10.51 7.44 3.04
C GLU A 198 -10.52 6.56 1.80
N VAL A 199 -10.39 5.26 2.00
CA VAL A 199 -10.12 4.28 0.94
C VAL A 199 -11.25 3.28 0.89
N PHE A 200 -11.82 3.10 -0.29
CA PHE A 200 -12.83 2.10 -0.59
C PHE A 200 -12.23 1.09 -1.58
N THR A 201 -12.14 -0.16 -1.19
CA THR A 201 -11.66 -1.23 -2.05
C THR A 201 -12.80 -1.68 -2.98
N ASP A 202 -12.62 -1.48 -4.27
CA ASP A 202 -13.58 -1.90 -5.29
C ASP A 202 -13.41 -3.40 -5.58
N GLU A 203 -12.17 -3.85 -5.81
CA GLU A 203 -11.85 -5.23 -6.16
C GLU A 203 -10.55 -5.70 -5.51
N VAL A 204 -10.51 -6.99 -5.16
CA VAL A 204 -9.31 -7.72 -4.75
C VAL A 204 -9.24 -9.03 -5.49
N HIS A 205 -8.10 -9.32 -6.09
CA HIS A 205 -7.77 -10.59 -6.70
C HIS A 205 -6.50 -11.16 -6.07
N VAL A 206 -6.47 -12.46 -5.83
CA VAL A 206 -5.29 -13.17 -5.32
C VAL A 206 -5.01 -14.37 -6.22
N ASN A 207 -3.72 -14.64 -6.47
CA ASN A 207 -3.27 -15.74 -7.32
C ASN A 207 -3.88 -15.67 -8.75
N ALA A 208 -3.94 -14.45 -9.29
CA ALA A 208 -4.43 -14.19 -10.64
C ALA A 208 -3.40 -14.54 -11.74
N GLY A 209 -2.19 -14.93 -11.35
CA GLY A 209 -1.12 -15.29 -12.27
C GLY A 209 -0.41 -14.07 -12.85
N LEU A 210 -0.22 -13.03 -12.05
CA LEU A 210 0.51 -11.83 -12.45
C LEU A 210 1.93 -12.18 -12.91
N GLN A 211 2.40 -11.51 -13.96
CA GLN A 211 3.73 -11.72 -14.52
C GLN A 211 4.66 -10.55 -14.18
N ALA A 212 5.82 -10.82 -13.59
CA ALA A 212 6.78 -9.79 -13.20
C ALA A 212 7.21 -8.90 -14.39
N ALA A 213 7.39 -9.49 -15.57
CA ALA A 213 7.73 -8.74 -16.79
C ALA A 213 6.64 -7.71 -17.16
N SER A 214 5.35 -8.07 -16.95
CA SER A 214 4.24 -7.14 -17.22
C SER A 214 4.21 -6.00 -16.20
N LEU A 215 4.55 -6.28 -14.93
CA LEU A 215 4.63 -5.24 -13.91
C LEU A 215 5.80 -4.28 -14.18
N ALA A 216 6.95 -4.81 -14.64
CA ALA A 216 8.13 -4.02 -14.94
C ALA A 216 8.01 -3.20 -16.24
N ALA A 217 7.04 -3.50 -17.09
CA ALA A 217 6.85 -2.81 -18.38
C ALA A 217 6.56 -1.32 -18.17
N ARG A 218 7.37 -0.46 -18.76
CA ARG A 218 7.24 1.00 -18.69
C ARG A 218 6.16 1.48 -19.66
N PRO A 219 5.17 2.26 -19.21
CA PRO A 219 4.17 2.79 -20.13
C PRO A 219 4.84 3.77 -21.10
N ALA A 220 4.54 3.62 -22.40
CA ALA A 220 5.16 4.44 -23.44
C ALA A 220 4.73 5.92 -23.36
N ASP A 221 3.51 6.17 -22.91
CA ASP A 221 2.88 7.48 -22.82
C ASP A 221 2.57 7.90 -21.37
N GLY A 222 2.99 7.09 -20.38
CA GLY A 222 2.72 7.32 -18.95
C GLY A 222 1.27 7.08 -18.52
N THR A 223 0.44 6.54 -19.39
CA THR A 223 -0.93 6.20 -19.02
C THR A 223 -0.96 5.08 -17.97
N PRO A 224 -1.55 5.31 -16.79
CA PRO A 224 -1.68 4.27 -15.77
C PRO A 224 -2.65 3.18 -16.23
N ASP A 225 -2.30 1.94 -15.93
CA ASP A 225 -3.12 0.76 -16.19
C ASP A 225 -4.20 0.63 -15.10
N LEU A 226 -5.26 1.39 -15.27
CA LEU A 226 -6.42 1.38 -14.38
C LEU A 226 -7.61 0.72 -15.09
N PRO A 227 -8.42 -0.08 -14.38
CA PRO A 227 -9.67 -0.57 -14.93
C PRO A 227 -10.54 0.58 -15.42
N THR A 228 -11.11 0.46 -16.59
CA THR A 228 -12.12 1.38 -17.09
C THR A 228 -13.37 1.19 -16.24
N GLY A 229 -13.54 2.08 -15.24
CA GLY A 229 -14.69 2.02 -14.33
C GLY A 229 -15.98 2.17 -15.11
N THR A 230 -16.80 1.14 -15.10
CA THR A 230 -18.22 1.27 -15.38
C THR A 230 -18.83 2.04 -14.23
N HIS A 231 -19.09 3.32 -14.42
CA HIS A 231 -19.97 4.08 -13.54
C HIS A 231 -21.33 3.39 -13.54
N ARG A 232 -21.70 2.74 -12.43
CA ARG A 232 -23.09 2.42 -12.13
C ARG A 232 -23.52 3.20 -10.90
#